data_ffc9e1f39d9c00ead3519db8ffc42424
#
_entry.id   ffc9e1f39d9c00ead3519db8ffc42424
#
_cell.length_a   1.000
_cell.length_b   1.000
_cell.length_c   1.000
_cell.angle_alpha   90.00
_cell.angle_beta   90.00
_cell.angle_gamma   90.00
#
_symmetry.space_group_name_H-M   'P 1'
#
loop_
_entity.id
_entity.type
_entity.pdbx_description
1 polymer ?
#
loop_
_entity_poly.entity_id
_entity_poly.type
_entity_poly.pdbx_seq_one_letter_code
_entity_poly.pdbx_strand_id
1 'polypeptide(L)'
;MKKLIMLGTGNAMVTKIFNTCFLIELPDGELFMTDAGGGNGILRQMEQAGADYSRIHHMFVTHGHTDHILGVVWMIRKIASLMNGGKYEGQLHIYCHDVVADMLNTMCTMMLKKKDLANVGRDILIHEVKDGQVVELPQLKLTAFDIFSTKAKQFGYRMEFADDGQVLTCLGDEPYNPKCIQYAQDVDWLLSEAFCKYGDRDRFKPYEKNHSTSKEAGELAQELGVKNVVLYHTEDKTLATRKEEYGTECSKYFQGNVYVPDDLEVINLG
;
A
#
# COMPACT_ATOMS: atom_id res chain seq x y z
N MET A 1 -1.61 14.98 13.56
CA MET A 1 -2.34 15.01 12.28
C MET A 1 -1.79 13.89 11.43
N LYS A 2 -2.65 12.99 10.95
CA LYS A 2 -2.27 11.84 10.12
C LYS A 2 -2.15 12.26 8.66
N LYS A 3 -1.21 11.65 7.93
CA LYS A 3 -1.01 11.91 6.49
C LYS A 3 -0.78 10.60 5.73
N LEU A 4 -1.33 10.53 4.54
CA LEU A 4 -0.99 9.51 3.55
C LEU A 4 0.00 10.13 2.56
N ILE A 5 1.17 9.55 2.42
CA ILE A 5 2.24 9.99 1.50
C ILE A 5 2.37 8.93 0.41
N MET A 6 1.91 9.23 -0.78
CA MET A 6 1.96 8.30 -1.91
C MET A 6 3.35 8.27 -2.52
N LEU A 7 4.17 7.27 -2.20
CA LEU A 7 5.51 7.12 -2.77
C LEU A 7 5.46 6.70 -4.24
N GLY A 8 4.45 5.94 -4.63
CA GLY A 8 4.20 5.53 -6.00
C GLY A 8 2.73 5.21 -6.22
N THR A 9 2.23 5.46 -7.43
CA THR A 9 0.81 5.37 -7.78
C THR A 9 0.52 4.46 -8.98
N GLY A 10 1.56 3.88 -9.58
CA GLY A 10 1.48 3.14 -10.84
C GLY A 10 1.35 1.63 -10.68
N ASN A 11 0.82 0.98 -11.71
CA ASN A 11 0.77 -0.47 -11.84
C ASN A 11 2.15 -1.08 -12.15
N ALA A 12 2.20 -2.41 -12.31
CA ALA A 12 3.44 -3.16 -12.53
C ALA A 12 4.31 -2.66 -13.71
N MET A 13 3.70 -2.24 -14.83
CA MET A 13 4.41 -1.97 -16.08
C MET A 13 4.62 -0.49 -16.38
N VAL A 14 4.43 0.38 -15.40
CA VAL A 14 4.68 1.81 -15.56
C VAL A 14 6.18 2.12 -15.64
N THR A 15 6.51 3.20 -16.34
CA THR A 15 7.89 3.65 -16.53
C THR A 15 8.09 5.13 -16.22
N LYS A 16 7.01 5.89 -16.04
CA LYS A 16 7.02 7.34 -15.82
C LYS A 16 6.68 7.73 -14.39
N ILE A 17 6.02 6.85 -13.67
CA ILE A 17 5.69 6.95 -12.25
C ILE A 17 6.24 5.72 -11.52
N PHE A 18 6.25 5.73 -10.19
CA PHE A 18 6.71 4.59 -9.41
C PHE A 18 5.57 3.62 -9.12
N ASN A 19 5.91 2.35 -8.87
CA ASN A 19 4.93 1.33 -8.53
C ASN A 19 4.27 1.63 -7.18
N THR A 20 3.03 1.18 -7.03
CA THR A 20 2.18 1.47 -5.88
C THR A 20 2.84 1.11 -4.56
N CYS A 21 3.09 2.11 -3.74
CA CYS A 21 3.48 1.99 -2.34
C CYS A 21 3.29 3.34 -1.64
N PHE A 22 3.11 3.34 -0.33
CA PHE A 22 2.84 4.57 0.40
C PHE A 22 3.24 4.48 1.87
N LEU A 23 3.32 5.64 2.51
CA LEU A 23 3.51 5.79 3.95
C LEU A 23 2.25 6.40 4.57
N ILE A 24 1.92 5.97 5.78
CA ILE A 24 0.99 6.66 6.67
C ILE A 24 1.80 7.25 7.81
N GLU A 25 1.88 8.59 7.87
CA GLU A 25 2.47 9.32 8.99
C GLU A 25 1.46 9.38 10.12
N LEU A 26 1.82 8.81 11.28
CA LEU A 26 1.02 8.77 12.49
C LEU A 26 1.19 10.06 13.32
N PRO A 27 0.30 10.35 14.31
CA PRO A 27 0.35 11.61 15.06
C PRO A 27 1.66 11.88 15.80
N ASP A 28 2.38 10.86 16.24
CA ASP A 28 3.71 10.97 16.89
C ASP A 28 4.87 11.10 15.88
N GLY A 29 4.54 11.01 14.61
CA GLY A 29 5.49 11.08 13.53
C GLY A 29 6.06 9.72 13.08
N GLU A 30 5.65 8.60 13.67
CA GLU A 30 6.00 7.28 13.16
C GLU A 30 5.44 7.07 11.74
N LEU A 31 6.13 6.30 10.93
CA LEU A 31 5.75 5.99 9.56
C LEU A 31 5.38 4.51 9.41
N PHE A 32 4.13 4.24 9.09
CA PHE A 32 3.67 2.91 8.68
C PHE A 32 3.80 2.79 7.16
N MET A 33 4.48 1.76 6.67
CA MET A 33 4.72 1.59 5.24
C MET A 33 3.87 0.47 4.66
N THR A 34 3.29 0.67 3.48
CA THR A 34 2.59 -0.37 2.71
C THR A 34 3.29 -0.59 1.39
N ASP A 35 3.75 -1.84 1.17
CA ASP A 35 4.55 -2.27 0.03
C ASP A 35 5.79 -1.38 -0.19
N ALA A 36 6.60 -1.66 -1.21
CA ALA A 36 7.78 -0.85 -1.49
C ALA A 36 8.14 -0.75 -2.98
N GLY A 37 7.20 -1.08 -3.85
CA GLY A 37 7.41 -1.00 -5.30
C GLY A 37 8.38 -2.03 -5.87
N GLY A 38 8.76 -1.87 -7.11
CA GLY A 38 9.46 -2.87 -7.94
C GLY A 38 10.98 -2.89 -7.82
N GLY A 39 11.59 -2.31 -6.79
CA GLY A 39 13.04 -2.41 -6.62
C GLY A 39 13.70 -1.20 -5.95
N ASN A 40 14.98 -0.92 -6.28
CA ASN A 40 15.75 0.11 -5.58
C ASN A 40 15.24 1.55 -5.80
N GLY A 41 14.34 1.77 -6.73
CA GLY A 41 13.66 3.05 -6.92
C GLY A 41 12.97 3.57 -5.65
N ILE A 42 12.57 2.68 -4.75
CA ILE A 42 12.01 3.06 -3.44
C ILE A 42 12.94 3.96 -2.63
N LEU A 43 14.26 3.73 -2.70
CA LEU A 43 15.23 4.55 -1.97
C LEU A 43 15.22 6.01 -2.45
N ARG A 44 15.03 6.23 -3.77
CA ARG A 44 14.87 7.57 -4.34
C ARG A 44 13.52 8.18 -3.94
N GLN A 45 12.44 7.40 -3.95
CA GLN A 45 11.12 7.89 -3.54
C GLN A 45 11.11 8.33 -2.07
N MET A 46 11.75 7.54 -1.19
CA MET A 46 11.93 7.90 0.22
C MET A 46 12.72 9.21 0.39
N GLU A 47 13.83 9.36 -0.35
CA GLU A 47 14.66 10.58 -0.31
C GLU A 47 13.86 11.80 -0.80
N GLN A 48 13.16 11.69 -1.92
CA GLN A 48 12.35 12.77 -2.49
C GLN A 48 11.16 13.15 -1.62
N ALA A 49 10.56 12.17 -0.92
CA ALA A 49 9.51 12.41 0.06
C ALA A 49 10.05 13.04 1.37
N GLY A 50 11.38 13.12 1.55
CA GLY A 50 11.98 13.53 2.81
C GLY A 50 11.68 12.60 3.98
N ALA A 51 11.35 11.33 3.69
CA ALA A 51 10.96 10.35 4.70
C ALA A 51 12.18 9.74 5.39
N ASP A 52 12.17 9.75 6.73
CA ASP A 52 13.25 9.19 7.53
C ASP A 52 13.01 7.69 7.79
N TYR A 53 13.94 6.85 7.33
CA TYR A 53 13.89 5.40 7.53
C TYR A 53 13.88 4.99 9.00
N SER A 54 14.46 5.79 9.90
CA SER A 54 14.49 5.49 11.34
C SER A 54 13.13 5.60 12.01
N ARG A 55 12.14 6.18 11.33
CA ARG A 55 10.75 6.30 11.77
C ARG A 55 9.83 5.19 11.24
N ILE A 56 10.34 4.23 10.46
CA ILE A 56 9.57 3.12 9.91
C ILE A 56 9.79 1.89 10.79
N HIS A 57 8.87 1.62 11.72
CA HIS A 57 8.91 0.44 12.57
C HIS A 57 7.90 -0.65 12.16
N HIS A 58 6.93 -0.29 11.32
CA HIS A 58 5.89 -1.19 10.86
C HIS A 58 5.70 -1.12 9.35
N MET A 59 5.65 -2.28 8.71
CA MET A 59 5.35 -2.43 7.29
C MET A 59 4.28 -3.48 7.08
N PHE A 60 3.41 -3.28 6.11
CA PHE A 60 2.51 -4.29 5.58
C PHE A 60 2.88 -4.59 4.14
N VAL A 61 2.98 -5.88 3.78
CA VAL A 61 3.23 -6.31 2.40
C VAL A 61 2.01 -7.07 1.92
N THR A 62 1.32 -6.53 0.94
CA THR A 62 0.04 -7.02 0.47
C THR A 62 0.16 -8.36 -0.25
N HIS A 63 1.14 -8.49 -1.16
CA HIS A 63 1.37 -9.71 -1.94
C HIS A 63 2.77 -9.76 -2.57
N GLY A 64 3.08 -10.88 -3.23
CA GLY A 64 4.40 -11.21 -3.74
C GLY A 64 4.68 -10.82 -5.20
N HIS A 65 3.89 -9.96 -5.85
CA HIS A 65 4.24 -9.49 -7.20
C HIS A 65 5.46 -8.58 -7.17
N THR A 66 6.19 -8.58 -8.28
CA THR A 66 7.50 -7.90 -8.37
C THR A 66 7.43 -6.39 -8.12
N ASP A 67 6.33 -5.76 -8.49
CA ASP A 67 6.06 -4.33 -8.32
C ASP A 67 5.64 -3.93 -6.89
N HIS A 68 5.52 -4.88 -5.98
CA HIS A 68 5.23 -4.66 -4.56
C HIS A 68 6.37 -5.12 -3.64
N ILE A 69 6.92 -6.33 -3.88
CA ILE A 69 7.81 -7.00 -2.92
C ILE A 69 9.30 -6.66 -3.13
N LEU A 70 9.77 -6.39 -4.37
CA LEU A 70 11.20 -6.22 -4.61
C LEU A 70 11.79 -5.00 -3.90
N GLY A 71 11.04 -3.94 -3.76
CA GLY A 71 11.43 -2.78 -2.97
C GLY A 71 11.53 -3.09 -1.47
N VAL A 72 10.74 -4.05 -0.96
CA VAL A 72 10.80 -4.46 0.45
C VAL A 72 12.17 -5.02 0.81
N VAL A 73 12.79 -5.80 -0.07
CA VAL A 73 14.16 -6.31 0.14
C VAL A 73 15.17 -5.16 0.23
N TRP A 74 14.97 -4.09 -0.54
CA TRP A 74 15.79 -2.88 -0.46
C TRP A 74 15.57 -2.10 0.83
N MET A 75 14.33 -2.02 1.32
CA MET A 75 14.01 -1.42 2.63
C MET A 75 14.65 -2.21 3.76
N ILE A 76 14.49 -3.54 3.77
CA ILE A 76 15.15 -4.44 4.74
C ILE A 76 16.67 -4.20 4.74
N ARG A 77 17.30 -4.20 3.56
CA ARG A 77 18.75 -3.95 3.43
C ARG A 77 19.15 -2.57 3.95
N LYS A 78 18.37 -1.52 3.63
CA LYS A 78 18.65 -0.15 4.08
C LYS A 78 18.54 -0.04 5.60
N ILE A 79 17.45 -0.53 6.18
CA ILE A 79 17.20 -0.49 7.62
C ILE A 79 18.24 -1.34 8.37
N ALA A 80 18.55 -2.56 7.91
CA ALA A 80 19.61 -3.38 8.48
C ALA A 80 20.97 -2.66 8.49
N SER A 81 21.28 -1.91 7.43
CA SER A 81 22.50 -1.10 7.37
C SER A 81 22.49 0.05 8.40
N LEU A 82 21.33 0.68 8.64
CA LEU A 82 21.18 1.71 9.68
C LEU A 82 21.30 1.11 11.08
N MET A 83 20.67 -0.05 11.35
CA MET A 83 20.82 -0.80 12.60
C MET A 83 22.29 -1.14 12.88
N ASN A 84 22.99 -1.68 11.87
CA ASN A 84 24.41 -2.00 11.96
C ASN A 84 25.31 -0.77 12.18
N GLY A 85 24.84 0.42 11.82
CA GLY A 85 25.54 1.69 12.01
C GLY A 85 25.13 2.46 13.28
N GLY A 86 24.25 1.88 14.11
CA GLY A 86 23.71 2.54 15.32
C GLY A 86 22.85 3.78 15.00
N LYS A 87 22.19 3.78 13.84
CA LYS A 87 21.34 4.88 13.35
C LYS A 87 19.87 4.50 13.23
N TYR A 88 19.47 3.39 13.81
CA TYR A 88 18.10 2.90 13.89
C TYR A 88 17.91 2.25 15.26
N GLU A 89 16.93 2.71 15.99
CA GLU A 89 16.58 2.19 17.31
C GLU A 89 15.31 1.33 17.21
N GLY A 90 15.20 0.31 18.04
CA GLY A 90 14.05 -0.59 18.06
C GLY A 90 14.09 -1.66 16.97
N GLN A 91 12.93 -2.18 16.63
CA GLN A 91 12.74 -3.28 15.68
C GLN A 91 11.89 -2.85 14.49
N LEU A 92 12.10 -3.49 13.34
CA LEU A 92 11.21 -3.40 12.18
C LEU A 92 10.30 -4.63 12.18
N HIS A 93 9.00 -4.41 12.15
CA HIS A 93 7.96 -5.44 12.07
C HIS A 93 7.32 -5.41 10.67
N ILE A 94 7.38 -6.52 9.94
CA ILE A 94 6.80 -6.68 8.60
C ILE A 94 5.66 -7.68 8.70
N TYR A 95 4.43 -7.23 8.41
CA TYR A 95 3.22 -8.06 8.44
C TYR A 95 2.87 -8.48 7.01
N CYS A 96 2.65 -9.76 6.80
CA CYS A 96 2.30 -10.30 5.48
C CYS A 96 1.69 -11.70 5.62
N HIS A 97 1.05 -12.22 4.58
CA HIS A 97 0.61 -13.61 4.58
C HIS A 97 1.79 -14.59 4.36
N ASP A 98 1.56 -15.87 4.61
CA ASP A 98 2.53 -16.98 4.57
C ASP A 98 3.43 -16.98 3.31
N VAL A 99 2.83 -16.89 2.11
CA VAL A 99 3.60 -16.93 0.85
C VAL A 99 4.60 -15.77 0.75
N VAL A 100 4.19 -14.54 1.14
CA VAL A 100 5.09 -13.38 1.16
C VAL A 100 6.18 -13.55 2.20
N ALA A 101 5.85 -14.10 3.38
CA ALA A 101 6.85 -14.37 4.42
C ALA A 101 7.93 -15.33 3.92
N ASP A 102 7.55 -16.42 3.25
CA ASP A 102 8.48 -17.37 2.64
C ASP A 102 9.33 -16.73 1.53
N MET A 103 8.72 -15.90 0.67
CA MET A 103 9.43 -15.17 -0.37
C MET A 103 10.46 -14.20 0.22
N LEU A 104 10.09 -13.39 1.21
CA LEU A 104 11.00 -12.44 1.86
C LEU A 104 12.16 -13.14 2.56
N ASN A 105 11.88 -14.19 3.32
CA ASN A 105 12.92 -15.00 3.98
C ASN A 105 13.91 -15.60 2.98
N THR A 106 13.39 -16.15 1.87
CA THR A 106 14.21 -16.72 0.80
C THR A 106 15.08 -15.66 0.12
N MET A 107 14.47 -14.54 -0.30
CA MET A 107 15.20 -13.46 -0.96
C MET A 107 16.24 -12.82 -0.04
N CYS A 108 15.91 -12.57 1.22
CA CYS A 108 16.87 -12.04 2.19
C CYS A 108 18.05 -12.98 2.39
N THR A 109 17.80 -14.29 2.53
CA THR A 109 18.86 -15.30 2.70
C THR A 109 19.80 -15.35 1.50
N MET A 110 19.26 -15.26 0.28
CA MET A 110 20.03 -15.37 -0.95
C MET A 110 20.74 -14.07 -1.36
N MET A 111 20.18 -12.90 -1.02
CA MET A 111 20.61 -11.62 -1.58
C MET A 111 21.34 -10.72 -0.59
N LEU A 112 21.08 -10.85 0.72
CA LEU A 112 21.67 -9.94 1.70
C LEU A 112 23.09 -10.38 2.09
N LYS A 113 23.92 -9.39 2.42
CA LYS A 113 25.22 -9.64 3.04
C LYS A 113 25.02 -10.27 4.42
N LYS A 114 25.92 -11.15 4.85
CA LYS A 114 25.85 -11.80 6.17
C LYS A 114 25.56 -10.84 7.32
N LYS A 115 26.18 -9.63 7.32
CA LYS A 115 26.00 -8.61 8.36
C LYS A 115 24.58 -8.07 8.38
N ASP A 116 23.96 -7.84 7.21
CA ASP A 116 22.61 -7.31 7.10
C ASP A 116 21.59 -8.42 7.39
N LEU A 117 21.83 -9.63 6.87
CA LEU A 117 21.01 -10.82 7.12
C LEU A 117 20.91 -11.16 8.61
N ALA A 118 21.97 -10.92 9.39
CA ALA A 118 21.99 -11.22 10.83
C ALA A 118 20.95 -10.42 11.65
N ASN A 119 20.36 -9.37 11.07
CA ASN A 119 19.25 -8.62 11.70
C ASN A 119 17.90 -9.28 11.42
N VAL A 120 17.75 -10.06 10.34
CA VAL A 120 16.50 -10.73 10.00
C VAL A 120 16.24 -11.86 10.98
N GLY A 121 15.05 -11.88 11.58
CA GLY A 121 14.67 -12.79 12.66
C GLY A 121 15.11 -12.35 14.07
N ARG A 122 15.88 -11.26 14.20
CA ARG A 122 16.33 -10.69 15.49
C ARG A 122 15.78 -9.28 15.71
N ASP A 123 16.08 -8.36 14.83
CA ASP A 123 15.70 -6.94 14.89
C ASP A 123 14.76 -6.57 13.74
N ILE A 124 14.73 -7.36 12.67
CA ILE A 124 13.77 -7.27 11.57
C ILE A 124 12.92 -8.54 11.61
N LEU A 125 11.66 -8.38 12.01
CA LEU A 125 10.75 -9.48 12.29
C LEU A 125 9.68 -9.56 11.19
N ILE A 126 9.60 -10.69 10.51
CA ILE A 126 8.57 -10.98 9.50
C ILE A 126 7.47 -11.78 10.21
N HIS A 127 6.28 -11.19 10.30
CA HIS A 127 5.12 -11.76 10.97
C HIS A 127 4.14 -12.29 9.92
N GLU A 128 3.94 -13.59 9.94
CA GLU A 128 2.86 -14.21 9.19
C GLU A 128 1.51 -13.87 9.84
N VAL A 129 0.63 -13.21 9.09
CA VAL A 129 -0.74 -12.89 9.52
C VAL A 129 -1.74 -13.72 8.74
N LYS A 130 -2.89 -14.01 9.37
CA LYS A 130 -3.99 -14.79 8.81
C LYS A 130 -5.19 -13.89 8.52
N ASP A 131 -6.09 -14.39 7.69
CA ASP A 131 -7.38 -13.73 7.44
C ASP A 131 -8.13 -13.44 8.74
N GLY A 132 -8.57 -12.19 8.90
CA GLY A 132 -9.23 -11.69 10.11
C GLY A 132 -8.29 -11.47 11.31
N GLN A 133 -6.99 -11.70 11.19
CA GLN A 133 -6.07 -11.52 12.31
C GLN A 133 -5.90 -10.03 12.64
N VAL A 134 -6.04 -9.74 13.92
CA VAL A 134 -5.83 -8.41 14.50
C VAL A 134 -4.41 -8.29 15.05
N VAL A 135 -3.76 -7.17 14.75
CA VAL A 135 -2.49 -6.75 15.33
C VAL A 135 -2.73 -5.43 16.05
N GLU A 136 -2.56 -5.43 17.36
CA GLU A 136 -2.66 -4.22 18.18
C GLU A 136 -1.32 -3.48 18.18
N LEU A 137 -1.32 -2.23 17.76
CA LEU A 137 -0.17 -1.32 17.78
C LEU A 137 -0.50 -0.12 18.69
N PRO A 138 0.50 0.61 19.19
CA PRO A 138 0.27 1.69 20.15
C PRO A 138 -0.72 2.76 19.67
N GLN A 139 -0.75 3.04 18.36
CA GLN A 139 -1.54 4.12 17.77
C GLN A 139 -2.67 3.65 16.86
N LEU A 140 -2.73 2.35 16.57
CA LEU A 140 -3.74 1.81 15.67
C LEU A 140 -3.97 0.31 15.90
N LYS A 141 -5.13 -0.14 15.49
CA LYS A 141 -5.46 -1.56 15.37
C LYS A 141 -5.47 -1.92 13.89
N LEU A 142 -4.66 -2.90 13.51
CA LEU A 142 -4.56 -3.41 12.15
C LEU A 142 -5.26 -4.76 12.04
N THR A 143 -6.25 -4.89 11.18
CA THR A 143 -6.89 -6.18 10.86
C THR A 143 -6.51 -6.57 9.43
N ALA A 144 -5.73 -7.64 9.30
CA ALA A 144 -5.37 -8.21 8.00
C ALA A 144 -6.53 -9.07 7.45
N PHE A 145 -6.78 -9.04 6.15
CA PHE A 145 -7.81 -9.88 5.55
C PHE A 145 -7.42 -10.35 4.14
N ASP A 146 -7.85 -11.56 3.77
CA ASP A 146 -7.71 -12.08 2.42
C ASP A 146 -8.65 -11.35 1.48
N ILE A 147 -8.17 -10.82 0.37
CA ILE A 147 -9.02 -10.20 -0.65
C ILE A 147 -9.62 -11.20 -1.63
N PHE A 148 -9.31 -12.49 -1.46
CA PHE A 148 -9.74 -13.58 -2.34
C PHE A 148 -9.30 -13.39 -3.80
N SER A 149 -8.06 -12.95 -3.97
CA SER A 149 -7.45 -12.78 -5.29
C SER A 149 -7.50 -14.06 -6.13
N THR A 150 -7.72 -13.89 -7.43
CA THR A 150 -7.75 -15.00 -8.40
C THR A 150 -6.40 -15.28 -9.06
N LYS A 151 -5.40 -14.42 -8.85
CA LYS A 151 -4.04 -14.55 -9.42
C LYS A 151 -3.06 -15.14 -8.42
N ALA A 152 -2.72 -14.35 -7.41
CA ALA A 152 -1.81 -14.71 -6.34
C ALA A 152 -2.46 -14.34 -5.00
N LYS A 153 -2.19 -15.13 -3.96
CA LYS A 153 -2.68 -14.79 -2.62
C LYS A 153 -2.31 -13.36 -2.28
N GLN A 154 -3.30 -12.57 -1.89
CA GLN A 154 -3.15 -11.17 -1.58
C GLN A 154 -3.99 -10.79 -0.36
N PHE A 155 -3.41 -9.99 0.52
CA PHE A 155 -4.10 -9.46 1.68
C PHE A 155 -4.27 -7.94 1.57
N GLY A 156 -5.45 -7.48 1.97
CA GLY A 156 -5.73 -6.11 2.35
C GLY A 156 -5.61 -5.94 3.87
N TYR A 157 -5.84 -4.73 4.33
CA TYR A 157 -5.94 -4.46 5.76
C TYR A 157 -6.94 -3.34 6.06
N ARG A 158 -7.55 -3.42 7.25
CA ARG A 158 -8.33 -2.38 7.89
C ARG A 158 -7.50 -1.82 9.05
N MET A 159 -7.34 -0.51 9.11
CA MET A 159 -6.61 0.22 10.14
C MET A 159 -7.59 1.13 10.88
N GLU A 160 -7.68 0.97 12.20
CA GLU A 160 -8.48 1.80 13.09
C GLU A 160 -7.54 2.65 13.93
N PHE A 161 -7.57 3.97 13.75
CA PHE A 161 -6.66 4.88 14.46
C PHE A 161 -7.14 5.15 15.89
N ALA A 162 -6.21 5.08 16.86
CA ALA A 162 -6.53 5.22 18.26
C ALA A 162 -6.83 6.67 18.71
N ASP A 163 -6.33 7.67 17.96
CA ASP A 163 -6.44 9.08 18.31
C ASP A 163 -7.87 9.65 18.11
N ASP A 164 -8.55 9.25 17.04
CA ASP A 164 -9.87 9.80 16.67
C ASP A 164 -10.87 8.74 16.23
N GLY A 165 -10.47 7.47 16.18
CA GLY A 165 -11.33 6.35 15.79
C GLY A 165 -11.63 6.28 14.28
N GLN A 166 -10.99 7.11 13.45
CA GLN A 166 -11.12 7.00 12.00
C GLN A 166 -10.62 5.63 11.51
N VAL A 167 -11.21 5.20 10.39
CA VAL A 167 -10.91 3.90 9.79
C VAL A 167 -10.44 4.09 8.36
N LEU A 168 -9.31 3.44 8.05
CA LEU A 168 -8.77 3.34 6.70
C LEU A 168 -8.72 1.88 6.28
N THR A 169 -9.25 1.57 5.09
CA THR A 169 -9.12 0.23 4.49
C THR A 169 -8.36 0.29 3.17
N CYS A 170 -7.34 -0.56 3.05
CA CYS A 170 -6.59 -0.79 1.82
C CYS A 170 -7.04 -2.12 1.20
N LEU A 171 -7.58 -2.07 -0.02
CA LEU A 171 -8.12 -3.24 -0.72
C LEU A 171 -7.07 -4.02 -1.54
N GLY A 172 -5.82 -3.56 -1.59
CA GLY A 172 -4.80 -4.15 -2.47
C GLY A 172 -4.89 -3.63 -3.91
N ASP A 173 -4.49 -4.45 -4.89
CA ASP A 173 -4.38 -4.06 -6.31
C ASP A 173 -5.27 -4.88 -7.27
N GLU A 174 -6.31 -5.52 -6.74
CA GLU A 174 -7.33 -6.23 -7.52
C GLU A 174 -8.73 -5.71 -7.21
N PRO A 175 -9.72 -5.99 -8.08
CA PRO A 175 -11.10 -5.62 -7.85
C PRO A 175 -11.64 -6.16 -6.52
N TYR A 176 -12.45 -5.35 -5.85
CA TYR A 176 -13.08 -5.72 -4.60
C TYR A 176 -13.88 -7.02 -4.68
N ASN A 177 -13.75 -7.85 -3.64
CA ASN A 177 -14.55 -9.04 -3.46
C ASN A 177 -15.60 -8.81 -2.35
N PRO A 178 -16.92 -9.09 -2.60
CA PRO A 178 -17.98 -8.86 -1.60
C PRO A 178 -17.79 -9.60 -0.27
N LYS A 179 -16.97 -10.65 -0.22
CA LYS A 179 -16.61 -11.32 1.05
C LYS A 179 -15.85 -10.41 2.01
N CYS A 180 -15.26 -9.32 1.50
CA CYS A 180 -14.50 -8.35 2.30
C CYS A 180 -15.38 -7.25 2.89
N ILE A 181 -16.71 -7.28 2.73
CA ILE A 181 -17.62 -6.19 3.12
C ILE A 181 -17.42 -5.73 4.57
N GLN A 182 -17.23 -6.66 5.50
CA GLN A 182 -17.03 -6.36 6.92
C GLN A 182 -15.79 -5.51 7.22
N TYR A 183 -14.82 -5.49 6.30
CA TYR A 183 -13.59 -4.70 6.45
C TYR A 183 -13.63 -3.36 5.70
N ALA A 184 -14.54 -3.21 4.74
CA ALA A 184 -14.55 -2.08 3.81
C ALA A 184 -15.79 -1.17 3.92
N GLN A 185 -16.88 -1.65 4.55
CA GLN A 185 -18.12 -0.87 4.68
C GLN A 185 -17.99 0.24 5.72
N ASP A 186 -18.58 1.40 5.44
CA ASP A 186 -18.72 2.56 6.32
C ASP A 186 -17.38 3.10 6.87
N VAL A 187 -16.28 2.94 6.09
CA VAL A 187 -14.96 3.46 6.50
C VAL A 187 -14.78 4.92 6.13
N ASP A 188 -13.89 5.62 6.84
CA ASP A 188 -13.55 7.01 6.55
C ASP A 188 -12.71 7.13 5.27
N TRP A 189 -11.79 6.19 5.06
CA TRP A 189 -10.87 6.18 3.93
C TRP A 189 -10.82 4.81 3.26
N LEU A 190 -11.13 4.77 1.97
CA LEU A 190 -10.97 3.58 1.14
C LEU A 190 -9.83 3.80 0.14
N LEU A 191 -8.81 2.95 0.19
CA LEU A 191 -7.74 2.90 -0.79
C LEU A 191 -8.06 1.80 -1.79
N SER A 192 -8.33 2.16 -3.04
CA SER A 192 -8.81 1.25 -4.10
C SER A 192 -7.98 1.41 -5.37
N GLU A 193 -7.68 0.30 -6.02
CA GLU A 193 -7.06 0.35 -7.33
C GLU A 193 -8.02 0.92 -8.38
N ALA A 194 -7.47 1.58 -9.40
CA ALA A 194 -8.21 2.09 -10.55
C ALA A 194 -7.27 2.14 -11.77
N PHE A 195 -7.14 1.02 -12.46
CA PHE A 195 -6.14 0.84 -13.51
C PHE A 195 -6.22 1.89 -14.62
N CYS A 196 -7.43 2.19 -15.10
CA CYS A 196 -7.70 3.19 -16.11
C CYS A 196 -9.11 3.76 -15.97
N LYS A 197 -9.45 4.77 -16.77
CA LYS A 197 -10.85 5.19 -16.95
C LYS A 197 -11.65 4.10 -17.64
N TYR A 198 -12.94 4.01 -17.33
CA TYR A 198 -13.87 3.13 -18.02
C TYR A 198 -13.95 3.43 -19.52
N GLY A 199 -13.87 4.72 -19.90
CA GLY A 199 -13.83 5.14 -21.31
C GLY A 199 -12.63 4.59 -22.09
N ASP A 200 -11.54 4.29 -21.40
CA ASP A 200 -10.29 3.78 -22.00
C ASP A 200 -10.10 2.25 -21.83
N ARG A 201 -11.10 1.53 -21.30
CA ARG A 201 -11.02 0.08 -21.00
C ARG A 201 -10.68 -0.78 -22.22
N ASP A 202 -11.15 -0.39 -23.41
CA ASP A 202 -10.86 -1.14 -24.64
C ASP A 202 -9.38 -1.01 -25.08
N ARG A 203 -8.74 0.09 -24.71
CA ARG A 203 -7.32 0.35 -24.96
C ARG A 203 -6.43 -0.36 -23.95
N PHE A 204 -6.76 -0.25 -22.66
CA PHE A 204 -5.90 -0.71 -21.56
C PHE A 204 -6.22 -2.12 -21.08
N LYS A 205 -7.40 -2.64 -21.41
CA LYS A 205 -7.85 -4.01 -21.09
C LYS A 205 -7.73 -4.34 -19.59
N PRO A 206 -8.31 -3.52 -18.68
CA PRO A 206 -8.18 -3.75 -17.23
C PRO A 206 -8.72 -5.13 -16.82
N TYR A 207 -9.84 -5.55 -17.36
CA TYR A 207 -10.49 -6.82 -16.99
C TYR A 207 -9.68 -8.06 -17.40
N GLU A 208 -8.95 -8.01 -18.51
CA GLU A 208 -8.04 -9.09 -18.91
C GLU A 208 -6.84 -9.22 -17.94
N LYS A 209 -6.57 -8.16 -17.18
CA LYS A 209 -5.51 -8.08 -16.17
C LYS A 209 -6.04 -8.20 -14.75
N ASN A 210 -7.33 -8.47 -14.60
CA ASN A 210 -8.04 -8.52 -13.31
C ASN A 210 -7.89 -7.22 -12.50
N HIS A 211 -8.19 -6.09 -13.15
CA HIS A 211 -8.23 -4.75 -12.55
C HIS A 211 -9.58 -4.07 -12.83
N SER A 212 -9.89 -3.05 -12.04
CA SER A 212 -11.07 -2.21 -12.21
C SER A 212 -10.75 -0.86 -12.86
N THR A 213 -11.75 -0.04 -13.05
CA THR A 213 -11.67 1.31 -13.60
C THR A 213 -12.04 2.35 -12.54
N SER A 214 -11.72 3.63 -12.80
CA SER A 214 -12.11 4.74 -11.92
C SER A 214 -13.63 4.85 -11.72
N LYS A 215 -14.42 4.45 -12.74
CA LYS A 215 -15.89 4.35 -12.61
C LYS A 215 -16.27 3.31 -11.55
N GLU A 216 -15.74 2.09 -11.68
CA GLU A 216 -16.09 0.97 -10.79
C GLU A 216 -15.60 1.22 -9.37
N ALA A 217 -14.45 1.89 -9.20
CA ALA A 217 -13.99 2.33 -7.90
C ALA A 217 -14.95 3.35 -7.25
N GLY A 218 -15.55 4.26 -8.06
CA GLY A 218 -16.57 5.18 -7.59
C GLY A 218 -17.89 4.49 -7.22
N GLU A 219 -18.36 3.55 -8.04
CA GLU A 219 -19.54 2.74 -7.77
C GLU A 219 -19.37 1.94 -6.47
N LEU A 220 -18.21 1.32 -6.28
CA LEU A 220 -17.84 0.60 -5.07
C LEU A 220 -17.81 1.52 -3.83
N ALA A 221 -17.16 2.66 -3.93
CA ALA A 221 -17.08 3.62 -2.82
C ALA A 221 -18.46 4.11 -2.37
N GLN A 222 -19.38 4.30 -3.32
CA GLN A 222 -20.78 4.66 -3.03
C GLN A 222 -21.55 3.52 -2.39
N GLU A 223 -21.39 2.29 -2.90
CA GLU A 223 -22.05 1.08 -2.36
C GLU A 223 -21.60 0.80 -0.93
N LEU A 224 -20.30 0.94 -0.65
CA LEU A 224 -19.73 0.71 0.68
C LEU A 224 -19.98 1.84 1.68
N GLY A 225 -20.55 2.98 1.25
CA GLY A 225 -20.87 4.10 2.13
C GLY A 225 -19.64 4.81 2.72
N VAL A 226 -18.50 4.78 2.02
CA VAL A 226 -17.25 5.39 2.51
C VAL A 226 -17.30 6.92 2.42
N LYS A 227 -16.44 7.63 3.15
CA LYS A 227 -16.37 9.10 3.09
C LYS A 227 -15.39 9.60 2.03
N ASN A 228 -14.25 8.95 1.92
CA ASN A 228 -13.16 9.35 1.03
C ASN A 228 -12.64 8.12 0.28
N VAL A 229 -12.37 8.26 -1.02
CA VAL A 229 -11.71 7.22 -1.83
C VAL A 229 -10.42 7.76 -2.42
N VAL A 230 -9.35 6.96 -2.31
CA VAL A 230 -8.04 7.24 -2.91
C VAL A 230 -7.80 6.22 -4.01
N LEU A 231 -7.64 6.71 -5.25
CA LEU A 231 -7.42 5.89 -6.43
C LEU A 231 -5.93 5.78 -6.73
N TYR A 232 -5.44 4.57 -6.87
CA TYR A 232 -4.05 4.26 -7.19
C TYR A 232 -3.92 3.07 -8.15
N HIS A 233 -2.71 2.56 -8.36
CA HIS A 233 -2.39 1.44 -9.27
C HIS A 233 -2.79 1.70 -10.72
N THR A 234 -2.54 2.95 -11.16
CA THR A 234 -2.99 3.45 -12.46
C THR A 234 -1.99 3.15 -13.58
N GLU A 235 -2.43 3.27 -14.83
CA GLU A 235 -1.55 3.33 -15.99
C GLU A 235 -0.80 4.68 -16.06
N ASP A 236 0.25 4.77 -16.92
CA ASP A 236 1.14 5.95 -17.03
C ASP A 236 1.11 6.66 -18.38
N LYS A 237 0.11 6.39 -19.22
CA LYS A 237 0.01 6.97 -20.57
C LYS A 237 -0.81 8.25 -20.60
N THR A 238 -1.70 8.45 -19.60
CA THR A 238 -2.61 9.61 -19.52
C THR A 238 -2.29 10.53 -18.35
N LEU A 239 -1.06 10.53 -17.82
CA LEU A 239 -0.65 11.27 -16.61
C LEU A 239 -1.02 12.76 -16.64
N ALA A 240 -0.91 13.42 -17.80
CA ALA A 240 -1.20 14.86 -17.92
C ALA A 240 -2.66 15.22 -17.60
N THR A 241 -3.59 14.30 -17.79
CA THR A 241 -5.04 14.49 -17.56
C THR A 241 -5.60 13.55 -16.52
N ARG A 242 -4.80 12.57 -16.05
CA ARG A 242 -5.21 11.49 -15.15
C ARG A 242 -6.00 12.01 -13.95
N LYS A 243 -5.43 12.95 -13.22
CA LYS A 243 -6.00 13.47 -11.98
C LYS A 243 -7.40 14.04 -12.19
N GLU A 244 -7.56 14.88 -13.21
CA GLU A 244 -8.84 15.50 -13.55
C GLU A 244 -9.84 14.47 -14.10
N GLU A 245 -9.40 13.65 -15.05
CA GLU A 245 -10.30 12.74 -15.75
C GLU A 245 -10.76 11.56 -14.90
N TYR A 246 -9.87 10.96 -14.09
CA TYR A 246 -10.24 9.88 -13.16
C TYR A 246 -11.12 10.42 -12.03
N GLY A 247 -10.76 11.59 -11.48
CA GLY A 247 -11.57 12.24 -10.46
C GLY A 247 -12.97 12.60 -10.96
N THR A 248 -13.07 13.17 -12.16
CA THR A 248 -14.35 13.51 -12.79
C THR A 248 -15.19 12.27 -13.08
N GLU A 249 -14.57 11.17 -13.55
CA GLU A 249 -15.31 9.93 -13.82
C GLU A 249 -15.82 9.29 -12.53
N CYS A 250 -14.97 9.14 -11.52
CA CYS A 250 -15.33 8.58 -10.22
C CYS A 250 -16.44 9.38 -9.54
N SER A 251 -16.36 10.71 -9.53
CA SER A 251 -17.34 11.61 -8.92
C SER A 251 -18.74 11.59 -9.58
N LYS A 252 -18.91 11.00 -10.75
CA LYS A 252 -20.24 10.75 -11.33
C LYS A 252 -21.00 9.66 -10.58
N TYR A 253 -20.30 8.79 -9.90
CA TYR A 253 -20.84 7.60 -9.26
C TYR A 253 -20.69 7.61 -7.73
N PHE A 254 -19.86 8.51 -7.20
CA PHE A 254 -19.59 8.65 -5.78
C PHE A 254 -19.80 10.08 -5.29
N GLN A 255 -20.53 10.23 -4.17
CA GLN A 255 -20.89 11.53 -3.58
C GLN A 255 -19.89 12.03 -2.52
N GLY A 256 -18.93 11.22 -2.12
CA GLY A 256 -17.87 11.58 -1.17
C GLY A 256 -16.68 12.24 -1.85
N ASN A 257 -15.56 12.32 -1.13
CA ASN A 257 -14.36 12.95 -1.64
C ASN A 257 -13.52 11.95 -2.45
N VAL A 258 -13.07 12.35 -3.63
CA VAL A 258 -12.23 11.55 -4.54
C VAL A 258 -10.82 12.14 -4.59
N TYR A 259 -9.83 11.30 -4.34
CA TYR A 259 -8.41 11.64 -4.44
C TYR A 259 -7.75 10.78 -5.52
N VAL A 260 -7.05 11.42 -6.45
CA VAL A 260 -6.24 10.78 -7.49
C VAL A 260 -4.82 11.35 -7.37
N PRO A 261 -4.00 10.81 -6.44
CA PRO A 261 -2.71 11.39 -6.14
C PRO A 261 -1.69 11.15 -7.25
N ASP A 262 -0.74 12.06 -7.35
CA ASP A 262 0.52 11.84 -8.05
C ASP A 262 1.55 11.21 -7.10
N ASP A 263 2.66 10.69 -7.66
CA ASP A 263 3.79 10.24 -6.85
C ASP A 263 4.28 11.38 -5.94
N LEU A 264 4.59 11.07 -4.71
CA LEU A 264 5.05 11.98 -3.65
C LEU A 264 3.97 12.96 -3.13
N GLU A 265 2.75 12.85 -3.60
CA GLU A 265 1.66 13.69 -3.08
C GLU A 265 1.27 13.27 -1.67
N VAL A 266 0.93 14.28 -0.85
CA VAL A 266 0.55 14.12 0.55
C VAL A 266 -0.94 14.43 0.69
N ILE A 267 -1.70 13.50 1.26
CA ILE A 267 -3.12 13.64 1.59
C ILE A 267 -3.24 13.71 3.11
N ASN A 268 -3.90 14.75 3.64
CA ASN A 268 -4.22 14.84 5.06
C ASN A 268 -5.40 13.92 5.38
N LEU A 269 -5.24 13.06 6.36
CA LEU A 269 -6.27 12.10 6.76
C LEU A 269 -7.19 12.61 7.89
N GLY A 270 -6.93 13.82 8.41
CA GLY A 270 -7.70 14.45 9.48
C GLY A 270 -6.85 14.97 10.62
#